data_4ef34df473f36ae74ff22173b0265827
#
_entry.id   4ef34df473f36ae74ff22173b0265827
#
_cell.length_a   1.000
_cell.length_b   1.000
_cell.length_c   1.000
_cell.angle_alpha   90.00
_cell.angle_beta   90.00
_cell.angle_gamma   90.00
#
_symmetry.space_group_name_H-M   'P 1'
#
loop_
_entity.id
_entity.type
_entity.pdbx_description
1 polymer ?
#
loop_
_entity_poly.entity_id
_entity_poly.type
_entity_poly.pdbx_seq_one_letter_code
_entity_poly.pdbx_strand_id
1 'polypeptide(L)'
;VVAYCGNVHFDRKQGGNQVDVIQAPRSTGSILKPFLYGAMLQEGSLLPQMLLPDVPVNINGFTPQNFSLQFEGAVPASEALARSLNIPAVTMLQRYGVPKFHHMLQQMGFKTINRSASHYGLSLILGGAEATLWDVTNAYAQMGRSLSNSHSNDLPQEKEVQILLGTEEKTVSERDGSRKVTSGKTISRKTTSRKDISEGVISEGVISAGAAWLTLSALTEVNRPEEIDWKSIPSMQTIAWKTGTSYGFRDAWAVGVTPRYAVGVWVGNATGEGKPGLVGAQTAGPVLFDIFNYLPSSPWFERPTGIFVDAEICRQSGHLKGRFCEETDTVLILPVGLRTEACPYHHLVTLSADESHRIYENCANTEPTIQKSWFALPPVWEWYYKQHHPEYKPLPPFKAGCGEDSFQPMQFIYPPMNAHIKLPKQ
;
A
#
# COMPACT_ATOMS: atom_id res chain seq x y z
N VAL A 1 -1.39 24.21 4.65
CA VAL A 1 -0.54 23.61 5.71
C VAL A 1 -0.99 24.16 7.04
N VAL A 2 -1.33 23.27 7.99
CA VAL A 2 -1.81 23.66 9.33
C VAL A 2 -0.64 23.73 10.31
N ALA A 3 0.29 22.79 10.23
CA ALA A 3 1.47 22.76 11.07
C ALA A 3 2.67 22.21 10.29
N TYR A 4 3.85 22.67 10.62
CA TYR A 4 5.13 22.28 10.02
C TYR A 4 6.20 22.25 11.10
N CYS A 5 6.75 21.08 11.38
CA CYS A 5 7.82 20.90 12.37
C CYS A 5 9.03 20.23 11.69
N GLY A 6 10.00 21.04 11.25
CA GLY A 6 11.16 20.59 10.49
C GLY A 6 12.20 19.81 11.31
N ASN A 7 12.20 19.98 12.63
CA ASN A 7 13.01 19.20 13.57
C ASN A 7 12.45 19.36 14.99
N VAL A 8 12.70 18.37 15.86
CA VAL A 8 12.19 18.38 17.25
C VAL A 8 12.98 19.30 18.17
N HIS A 9 14.23 19.59 17.84
CA HIS A 9 15.09 20.44 18.64
C HIS A 9 16.08 21.22 17.77
N PHE A 10 16.19 22.53 18.00
CA PHE A 10 17.06 23.39 17.23
C PHE A 10 18.26 23.80 18.10
N ASP A 11 19.24 22.90 18.27
CA ASP A 11 20.48 23.18 18.99
C ASP A 11 21.69 23.15 18.05
N ARG A 12 22.50 24.22 18.11
CA ARG A 12 23.75 24.32 17.30
C ARG A 12 24.85 23.38 17.77
N LYS A 13 24.72 22.81 18.98
CA LYS A 13 25.77 21.98 19.59
C LYS A 13 25.71 20.50 19.18
N GLN A 14 24.55 20.02 18.68
CA GLN A 14 24.40 18.66 18.23
C GLN A 14 24.25 18.60 16.70
N GLY A 15 25.07 17.79 16.05
CA GLY A 15 25.03 17.63 14.60
C GLY A 15 23.66 17.12 14.11
N GLY A 16 23.16 17.72 13.04
CA GLY A 16 21.89 17.33 12.43
C GLY A 16 20.64 18.06 12.93
N ASN A 17 20.69 18.76 14.07
CA ASN A 17 19.53 19.47 14.63
C ASN A 17 19.10 20.71 13.81
N GLN A 18 19.91 21.12 12.84
CA GLN A 18 19.60 22.24 11.92
C GLN A 18 19.02 21.77 10.58
N VAL A 19 18.86 20.45 10.39
CA VAL A 19 18.32 19.89 9.14
C VAL A 19 16.80 19.99 9.18
N ASP A 20 16.22 20.60 8.14
CA ASP A 20 14.79 20.49 7.90
C ASP A 20 14.48 19.09 7.34
N VAL A 21 14.10 18.18 8.23
CA VAL A 21 13.84 16.77 7.86
C VAL A 21 12.59 16.57 7.03
N ILE A 22 11.68 17.58 6.96
CA ILE A 22 10.49 17.53 6.11
C ILE A 22 10.87 17.60 4.63
N GLN A 23 11.92 18.36 4.30
CA GLN A 23 12.43 18.50 2.92
C GLN A 23 13.59 17.56 2.60
N ALA A 24 14.10 16.83 3.58
CA ALA A 24 15.21 15.90 3.38
C ALA A 24 14.70 14.61 2.70
N PRO A 25 15.32 14.18 1.58
CA PRO A 25 15.00 12.88 0.97
C PRO A 25 15.36 11.74 1.91
N ARG A 26 14.43 10.82 2.11
CA ARG A 26 14.55 9.65 3.00
C ARG A 26 14.00 8.42 2.32
N SER A 27 14.56 7.24 2.61
CA SER A 27 14.07 5.98 2.05
C SER A 27 12.60 5.77 2.42
N THR A 28 11.80 5.53 1.39
CA THR A 28 10.33 5.46 1.51
C THR A 28 9.84 4.21 2.26
N GLY A 29 10.65 3.17 2.37
CA GLY A 29 10.18 1.90 2.89
C GLY A 29 8.90 1.45 2.16
N SER A 30 7.86 1.16 2.92
CA SER A 30 6.56 0.68 2.39
C SER A 30 5.52 1.78 2.14
N ILE A 31 5.89 3.06 2.27
CA ILE A 31 4.92 4.16 2.20
C ILE A 31 4.31 4.37 0.80
N LEU A 32 4.93 3.83 -0.25
CA LEU A 32 4.46 3.94 -1.62
C LEU A 32 3.44 2.86 -2.03
N LYS A 33 3.27 1.80 -1.24
CA LYS A 33 2.38 0.66 -1.55
C LYS A 33 0.92 1.04 -1.83
N PRO A 34 0.28 1.98 -1.10
CA PRO A 34 -1.09 2.38 -1.38
C PRO A 34 -1.28 3.00 -2.76
N PHE A 35 -0.29 3.71 -3.28
CA PHE A 35 -0.37 4.30 -4.61
C PHE A 35 -0.36 3.23 -5.71
N LEU A 36 0.45 2.19 -5.56
CA LEU A 36 0.44 1.05 -6.48
C LEU A 36 -0.89 0.30 -6.44
N TYR A 37 -1.40 0.03 -5.24
CA TYR A 37 -2.69 -0.62 -5.04
C TYR A 37 -3.83 0.17 -5.70
N GLY A 38 -3.91 1.49 -5.44
CA GLY A 38 -4.89 2.37 -6.05
C GLY A 38 -4.79 2.43 -7.57
N ALA A 39 -3.58 2.47 -8.11
CA ALA A 39 -3.33 2.46 -9.55
C ALA A 39 -3.83 1.17 -10.22
N MET A 40 -3.60 0.02 -9.61
CA MET A 40 -4.06 -1.26 -10.14
C MET A 40 -5.58 -1.42 -10.07
N LEU A 41 -6.22 -0.91 -9.00
CA LEU A 41 -7.68 -0.84 -8.92
C LEU A 41 -8.27 0.04 -10.03
N GLN A 42 -7.68 1.22 -10.26
CA GLN A 42 -8.11 2.17 -11.28
C GLN A 42 -8.02 1.61 -12.69
N GLU A 43 -7.08 0.71 -12.95
CA GLU A 43 -6.92 0.06 -14.27
C GLU A 43 -7.73 -1.22 -14.43
N GLY A 44 -8.37 -1.69 -13.36
CA GLY A 44 -9.11 -2.93 -13.37
C GLY A 44 -8.20 -4.17 -13.47
N SER A 45 -6.96 -4.08 -12.98
CA SER A 45 -6.03 -5.21 -12.90
C SER A 45 -5.98 -5.85 -11.51
N LEU A 46 -6.75 -5.31 -10.56
CA LEU A 46 -6.84 -5.77 -9.19
C LEU A 46 -8.24 -5.55 -8.64
N LEU A 47 -8.72 -6.48 -7.82
CA LEU A 47 -9.89 -6.32 -6.95
C LEU A 47 -9.43 -6.36 -5.48
N PRO A 48 -10.14 -5.69 -4.54
CA PRO A 48 -9.74 -5.66 -3.14
C PRO A 48 -9.59 -7.04 -2.49
N GLN A 49 -10.48 -7.98 -2.83
CA GLN A 49 -10.52 -9.33 -2.27
C GLN A 49 -9.64 -10.33 -3.02
N MET A 50 -9.10 -9.96 -4.18
CA MET A 50 -8.32 -10.84 -5.05
C MET A 50 -7.10 -11.39 -4.33
N LEU A 51 -6.91 -12.71 -4.34
CA LEU A 51 -5.76 -13.35 -3.75
C LEU A 51 -4.47 -12.99 -4.50
N LEU A 52 -3.50 -12.56 -3.74
CA LEU A 52 -2.13 -12.31 -4.20
C LEU A 52 -1.18 -13.34 -3.59
N PRO A 53 -0.13 -13.76 -4.32
CA PRO A 53 0.86 -14.69 -3.78
C PRO A 53 1.64 -14.08 -2.62
N ASP A 54 1.79 -14.87 -1.56
CA ASP A 54 2.70 -14.59 -0.45
C ASP A 54 3.58 -15.82 -0.18
N VAL A 55 4.52 -16.05 -1.08
CA VAL A 55 5.43 -17.19 -1.08
C VAL A 55 6.87 -16.72 -1.38
N PRO A 56 7.90 -17.48 -0.99
CA PRO A 56 9.27 -17.15 -1.37
C PRO A 56 9.42 -17.00 -2.88
N VAL A 57 10.01 -15.90 -3.31
CA VAL A 57 10.25 -15.61 -4.73
C VAL A 57 11.70 -15.23 -4.97
N ASN A 58 12.21 -15.60 -6.15
CA ASN A 58 13.49 -15.13 -6.68
C ASN A 58 13.24 -14.55 -8.06
N ILE A 59 13.39 -13.26 -8.20
CA ILE A 59 13.17 -12.53 -9.45
C ILE A 59 14.52 -12.00 -9.92
N ASN A 60 15.20 -12.74 -10.80
CA ASN A 60 16.54 -12.38 -11.33
C ASN A 60 17.56 -12.07 -10.22
N GLY A 61 17.59 -12.86 -9.16
CA GLY A 61 18.49 -12.67 -8.01
C GLY A 61 17.94 -11.72 -6.92
N PHE A 62 16.84 -11.03 -7.16
CA PHE A 62 16.14 -10.27 -6.13
C PHE A 62 15.21 -11.18 -5.32
N THR A 63 15.51 -11.35 -4.04
CA THR A 63 14.79 -12.24 -3.11
C THR A 63 14.16 -11.44 -1.97
N PRO A 64 13.04 -10.73 -2.20
CA PRO A 64 12.36 -9.98 -1.16
C PRO A 64 11.81 -10.91 -0.07
N GLN A 65 11.75 -10.41 1.15
CA GLN A 65 11.18 -11.12 2.31
C GLN A 65 10.15 -10.23 3.00
N ASN A 66 9.14 -10.85 3.60
CA ASN A 66 8.25 -10.14 4.51
C ASN A 66 9.00 -9.74 5.79
N PHE A 67 8.53 -8.70 6.46
CA PHE A 67 9.13 -8.23 7.71
C PHE A 67 9.11 -9.31 8.81
N SER A 68 8.05 -10.13 8.85
CA SER A 68 7.89 -11.25 9.78
C SER A 68 8.76 -12.48 9.42
N LEU A 69 9.37 -12.51 8.23
CA LEU A 69 10.05 -13.67 7.65
C LEU A 69 9.12 -14.88 7.42
N GLN A 70 7.81 -14.69 7.51
CA GLN A 70 6.78 -15.72 7.32
C GLN A 70 6.05 -15.51 5.99
N PHE A 71 5.43 -16.58 5.50
CA PHE A 71 4.66 -16.59 4.26
C PHE A 71 3.32 -17.30 4.51
N GLU A 72 2.27 -16.82 3.84
CA GLU A 72 0.90 -17.34 4.04
C GLU A 72 0.32 -17.99 2.78
N GLY A 73 1.13 -18.14 1.73
CA GLY A 73 0.72 -18.75 0.48
C GLY A 73 -0.05 -17.78 -0.42
N ALA A 74 -1.21 -17.32 0.02
CA ALA A 74 -2.04 -16.35 -0.68
C ALA A 74 -2.82 -15.49 0.31
N VAL A 75 -2.94 -14.20 0.01
CA VAL A 75 -3.57 -13.20 0.89
C VAL A 75 -4.43 -12.26 0.04
N PRO A 76 -5.63 -11.84 0.50
CA PRO A 76 -6.41 -10.81 -0.17
C PRO A 76 -5.63 -9.51 -0.36
N ALA A 77 -5.78 -8.86 -1.49
CA ALA A 77 -5.00 -7.67 -1.84
C ALA A 77 -5.14 -6.51 -0.84
N SER A 78 -6.36 -6.28 -0.33
CA SER A 78 -6.63 -5.27 0.71
C SER A 78 -5.92 -5.60 2.03
N GLU A 79 -5.92 -6.86 2.43
CA GLU A 79 -5.24 -7.33 3.63
C GLU A 79 -3.71 -7.26 3.47
N ALA A 80 -3.19 -7.67 2.32
CA ALA A 80 -1.77 -7.54 1.98
C ALA A 80 -1.29 -6.08 2.08
N LEU A 81 -2.14 -5.11 1.66
CA LEU A 81 -1.86 -3.69 1.81
C LEU A 81 -1.90 -3.25 3.27
N ALA A 82 -2.95 -3.61 4.02
CA ALA A 82 -3.14 -3.25 5.42
C ALA A 82 -1.97 -3.76 6.28
N ARG A 83 -1.57 -5.01 6.07
CA ARG A 83 -0.44 -5.67 6.76
C ARG A 83 0.93 -5.29 6.17
N SER A 84 0.92 -4.53 5.08
CA SER A 84 2.16 -4.06 4.44
C SER A 84 3.09 -5.18 3.95
N LEU A 85 2.54 -6.32 3.50
CA LEU A 85 3.32 -7.45 3.02
C LEU A 85 4.21 -7.05 1.84
N ASN A 86 5.43 -7.57 1.82
CA ASN A 86 6.43 -7.20 0.82
C ASN A 86 6.26 -8.01 -0.46
N ILE A 87 6.04 -9.33 -0.34
CA ILE A 87 5.94 -10.21 -1.50
C ILE A 87 4.74 -9.85 -2.40
N PRO A 88 3.51 -9.68 -1.86
CA PRO A 88 2.39 -9.22 -2.67
C PRO A 88 2.65 -7.88 -3.34
N ALA A 89 3.29 -6.92 -2.63
CA ALA A 89 3.61 -5.61 -3.20
C ALA A 89 4.60 -5.69 -4.36
N VAL A 90 5.63 -6.52 -4.24
CA VAL A 90 6.61 -6.76 -5.32
C VAL A 90 5.94 -7.42 -6.51
N THR A 91 5.09 -8.42 -6.28
CA THR A 91 4.33 -9.09 -7.34
C THR A 91 3.37 -8.13 -8.06
N MET A 92 2.68 -7.26 -7.30
CA MET A 92 1.87 -6.19 -7.86
C MET A 92 2.71 -5.26 -8.74
N LEU A 93 3.87 -4.80 -8.27
CA LEU A 93 4.74 -3.91 -9.05
C LEU A 93 5.29 -4.60 -10.31
N GLN A 94 5.63 -5.89 -10.22
CA GLN A 94 6.07 -6.67 -11.38
C GLN A 94 4.98 -6.75 -12.45
N ARG A 95 3.71 -6.98 -12.05
CA ARG A 95 2.55 -7.04 -12.96
C ARG A 95 2.19 -5.67 -13.53
N TYR A 96 2.21 -4.63 -12.69
CA TYR A 96 1.87 -3.26 -13.10
C TYR A 96 2.93 -2.65 -14.02
N GLY A 97 4.19 -2.97 -13.77
CA GLY A 97 5.36 -2.47 -14.48
C GLY A 97 6.03 -1.29 -13.77
N VAL A 98 7.33 -1.46 -13.48
CA VAL A 98 8.14 -0.43 -12.80
C VAL A 98 8.14 0.91 -13.53
N PRO A 99 8.31 0.98 -14.88
CA PRO A 99 8.31 2.25 -15.60
C PRO A 99 7.00 3.02 -15.45
N LYS A 100 5.87 2.33 -15.49
CA LYS A 100 4.54 2.90 -15.36
C LYS A 100 4.30 3.47 -13.97
N PHE A 101 4.63 2.71 -12.92
CA PHE A 101 4.52 3.16 -11.54
C PHE A 101 5.45 4.33 -11.26
N HIS A 102 6.69 4.28 -11.75
CA HIS A 102 7.65 5.37 -11.64
C HIS A 102 7.10 6.67 -12.24
N HIS A 103 6.56 6.61 -13.46
CA HIS A 103 5.95 7.77 -14.12
C HIS A 103 4.77 8.32 -13.31
N MET A 104 3.90 7.45 -12.79
CA MET A 104 2.78 7.86 -11.94
C MET A 104 3.25 8.59 -10.67
N LEU A 105 4.29 8.12 -10.00
CA LEU A 105 4.85 8.79 -8.83
C LEU A 105 5.36 10.19 -9.17
N GLN A 106 5.99 10.36 -10.33
CA GLN A 106 6.41 11.70 -10.80
C GLN A 106 5.21 12.62 -11.04
N GLN A 107 4.12 12.12 -11.63
CA GLN A 107 2.87 12.88 -11.79
C GLN A 107 2.22 13.24 -10.44
N MET A 108 2.37 12.41 -9.42
CA MET A 108 1.92 12.71 -8.05
C MET A 108 2.79 13.74 -7.33
N GLY A 109 3.90 14.17 -7.91
CA GLY A 109 4.76 15.22 -7.37
C GLY A 109 5.96 14.73 -6.56
N PHE A 110 6.33 13.43 -6.65
CA PHE A 110 7.56 12.92 -6.03
C PHE A 110 8.80 13.38 -6.78
N LYS A 111 9.33 14.56 -6.42
CA LYS A 111 10.43 15.23 -7.13
C LYS A 111 11.76 14.53 -7.00
N THR A 112 11.96 13.80 -5.92
CA THR A 112 13.20 13.08 -5.61
C THR A 112 13.32 11.75 -6.33
N ILE A 113 12.21 11.20 -6.85
CA ILE A 113 12.18 9.99 -7.68
C ILE A 113 12.47 10.38 -9.15
N ASN A 114 13.71 10.79 -9.40
CA ASN A 114 14.12 11.42 -10.67
C ASN A 114 15.13 10.60 -11.48
N ARG A 115 15.62 9.47 -10.96
CA ARG A 115 16.47 8.54 -11.73
C ARG A 115 15.61 7.66 -12.63
N SER A 116 16.24 6.93 -13.55
CA SER A 116 15.50 6.03 -14.45
C SER A 116 14.74 4.94 -13.68
N ALA A 117 13.62 4.48 -14.23
CA ALA A 117 12.84 3.39 -13.63
C ALA A 117 13.68 2.11 -13.44
N SER A 118 14.61 1.83 -14.38
CA SER A 118 15.52 0.69 -14.29
C SER A 118 16.51 0.78 -13.13
N HIS A 119 16.86 2.01 -12.69
CA HIS A 119 17.72 2.23 -11.53
C HIS A 119 17.05 1.72 -10.24
N TYR A 120 15.76 1.97 -10.09
CA TYR A 120 15.00 1.56 -8.91
C TYR A 120 14.59 0.08 -8.97
N GLY A 121 14.21 -0.42 -10.16
CA GLY A 121 13.72 -1.78 -10.31
C GLY A 121 12.56 -2.09 -9.36
N LEU A 122 12.43 -3.34 -8.96
CA LEU A 122 11.38 -3.78 -8.02
C LEU A 122 11.59 -3.28 -6.58
N SER A 123 12.80 -2.83 -6.24
CA SER A 123 13.08 -2.23 -4.93
C SER A 123 12.34 -0.91 -4.69
N LEU A 124 11.85 -0.26 -5.76
CA LEU A 124 11.04 0.96 -5.70
C LEU A 124 9.91 0.88 -4.67
N ILE A 125 9.23 -0.26 -4.58
CA ILE A 125 8.08 -0.46 -3.69
C ILE A 125 8.47 -0.83 -2.25
N LEU A 126 9.74 -1.11 -1.99
CA LEU A 126 10.28 -1.53 -0.69
C LEU A 126 11.25 -0.53 -0.06
N GLY A 127 11.35 0.68 -0.64
CA GLY A 127 12.24 1.72 -0.12
C GLY A 127 13.53 1.92 -0.92
N GLY A 128 13.62 1.37 -2.13
CA GLY A 128 14.72 1.66 -3.07
C GLY A 128 14.70 3.08 -3.62
N ALA A 129 13.66 3.85 -3.34
CA ALA A 129 13.57 5.27 -3.65
C ALA A 129 13.56 6.11 -2.38
N GLU A 130 13.93 7.39 -2.52
CA GLU A 130 13.86 8.38 -1.47
C GLU A 130 12.77 9.42 -1.80
N ALA A 131 12.04 9.87 -0.78
CA ALA A 131 11.06 10.93 -0.89
C ALA A 131 11.13 11.86 0.31
N THR A 132 10.63 13.08 0.15
CA THR A 132 10.50 14.02 1.26
C THR A 132 9.20 13.75 2.03
N LEU A 133 9.16 14.05 3.32
CA LEU A 133 7.92 13.96 4.12
C LEU A 133 6.84 14.86 3.52
N TRP A 134 7.25 16.00 2.96
CA TRP A 134 6.35 16.91 2.26
C TRP A 134 5.66 16.27 1.07
N ASP A 135 6.43 15.68 0.14
CA ASP A 135 5.86 15.07 -1.07
C ASP A 135 4.97 13.86 -0.73
N VAL A 136 5.42 13.03 0.22
CA VAL A 136 4.64 11.88 0.71
C VAL A 136 3.31 12.35 1.30
N THR A 137 3.32 13.29 2.26
CA THR A 137 2.10 13.77 2.91
C THR A 137 1.15 14.42 1.91
N ASN A 138 1.69 15.19 0.96
CA ASN A 138 0.90 15.81 -0.10
C ASN A 138 0.24 14.77 -1.03
N ALA A 139 0.94 13.70 -1.40
CA ALA A 139 0.39 12.63 -2.22
C ALA A 139 -0.79 11.91 -1.53
N TYR A 140 -0.67 11.64 -0.22
CA TYR A 140 -1.79 11.11 0.57
C TYR A 140 -2.95 12.11 0.69
N ALA A 141 -2.65 13.39 0.88
CA ALA A 141 -3.67 14.43 0.89
C ALA A 141 -4.39 14.56 -0.46
N GLN A 142 -3.72 14.29 -1.59
CA GLN A 142 -4.36 14.26 -2.91
C GLN A 142 -5.43 13.16 -3.00
N MET A 143 -5.18 11.96 -2.46
CA MET A 143 -6.20 10.91 -2.39
C MET A 143 -7.42 11.34 -1.56
N GLY A 144 -7.22 12.02 -0.43
CA GLY A 144 -8.33 12.57 0.37
C GLY A 144 -9.10 13.67 -0.39
N ARG A 145 -8.40 14.56 -1.07
CA ARG A 145 -9.03 15.62 -1.88
C ARG A 145 -9.87 15.09 -3.04
N SER A 146 -9.42 14.02 -3.72
CA SER A 146 -10.21 13.43 -4.81
C SER A 146 -11.57 12.91 -4.33
N LEU A 147 -11.69 12.53 -3.05
CA LEU A 147 -12.97 12.15 -2.43
C LEU A 147 -13.83 13.35 -2.06
N SER A 148 -13.23 14.40 -1.54
CA SER A 148 -13.97 15.61 -1.13
C SER A 148 -14.55 16.35 -2.34
N ASN A 149 -13.81 16.40 -3.46
CA ASN A 149 -14.23 17.08 -4.68
C ASN A 149 -15.35 16.35 -5.43
N SER A 150 -15.54 15.05 -5.21
CA SER A 150 -16.62 14.29 -5.85
C SER A 150 -18.03 14.66 -5.35
N HIS A 151 -18.14 15.39 -4.24
CA HIS A 151 -19.41 15.78 -3.60
C HIS A 151 -19.73 17.27 -3.71
N SER A 152 -18.80 18.11 -4.17
CA SER A 152 -19.00 19.54 -4.26
C SER A 152 -18.90 20.05 -5.69
N ASN A 153 -20.05 20.49 -6.24
CA ASN A 153 -20.05 21.41 -7.40
C ASN A 153 -19.59 22.83 -7.00
N ASP A 154 -19.26 23.06 -5.72
CA ASP A 154 -18.75 24.30 -5.20
C ASP A 154 -17.21 24.24 -5.17
N LEU A 155 -16.59 25.00 -6.05
CA LEU A 155 -15.15 25.23 -6.06
C LEU A 155 -14.70 25.78 -4.70
N PRO A 156 -13.74 25.15 -4.00
CA PRO A 156 -13.16 25.77 -2.82
C PRO A 156 -12.42 27.03 -3.24
N GLN A 157 -12.82 28.17 -2.71
CA GLN A 157 -11.99 29.38 -2.82
C GLN A 157 -10.63 29.07 -2.18
N GLU A 158 -9.57 29.25 -2.99
CA GLU A 158 -8.19 29.20 -2.49
C GLU A 158 -8.04 30.18 -1.32
N LYS A 159 -8.03 29.66 -0.10
CA LYS A 159 -7.59 30.44 1.04
C LYS A 159 -6.08 30.55 0.99
N GLU A 160 -5.62 31.78 0.86
CA GLU A 160 -4.21 32.18 0.92
C GLU A 160 -3.55 31.54 2.15
N VAL A 161 -2.52 30.74 1.96
CA VAL A 161 -1.79 30.09 3.05
C VAL A 161 -0.91 31.16 3.73
N GLN A 162 -1.30 31.63 4.88
CA GLN A 162 -0.45 32.46 5.74
C GLN A 162 0.55 31.57 6.48
N ILE A 163 1.80 31.69 6.14
CA ILE A 163 2.90 31.08 6.92
C ILE A 163 3.18 31.97 8.10
N LEU A 164 2.71 31.57 9.29
CA LEU A 164 3.10 32.21 10.54
C LEU A 164 4.49 31.65 10.93
N LEU A 165 5.51 32.43 10.66
CA LEU A 165 6.83 32.21 11.27
C LEU A 165 6.73 32.70 12.72
N GLY A 166 6.67 31.75 13.66
CA GLY A 166 6.75 32.06 15.09
C GLY A 166 8.13 32.62 15.42
N THR A 167 8.23 33.91 15.61
CA THR A 167 9.36 34.54 16.31
C THR A 167 9.07 34.46 17.79
N GLU A 168 9.87 33.74 18.56
CA GLU A 168 9.89 33.85 20.01
C GLU A 168 10.25 35.31 20.37
N GLU A 169 9.28 36.06 20.83
CA GLU A 169 9.56 37.32 21.56
C GLU A 169 10.17 36.95 22.90
N LYS A 170 11.47 37.12 23.04
CA LYS A 170 12.10 37.24 24.36
C LYS A 170 11.69 38.56 24.96
N THR A 171 10.75 38.55 25.88
CA THR A 171 10.52 39.64 26.80
C THR A 171 11.71 39.74 27.75
N VAL A 172 12.67 40.58 27.40
CA VAL A 172 13.67 41.05 28.34
C VAL A 172 13.08 42.31 28.97
N SER A 173 12.68 42.20 30.24
CA SER A 173 12.35 43.32 31.09
C SER A 173 13.66 44.01 31.51
N GLU A 174 13.99 45.09 30.88
CA GLU A 174 14.93 46.08 31.47
C GLU A 174 14.27 47.45 31.52
N ARG A 175 14.25 47.96 32.72
CA ARG A 175 13.91 49.34 33.03
C ARG A 175 15.05 50.26 32.53
N ASP A 176 14.60 51.38 32.05
CA ASP A 176 15.28 52.65 31.98
C ASP A 176 15.84 53.13 30.62
N GLY A 177 15.35 54.29 30.23
CA GLY A 177 16.12 55.32 29.57
C GLY A 177 16.18 55.34 28.03
N SER A 178 15.18 56.00 27.40
CA SER A 178 15.39 56.87 26.24
C SER A 178 16.30 56.41 25.09
N ARG A 179 15.69 55.95 23.95
CA ARG A 179 15.97 56.49 22.61
C ARG A 179 15.11 55.84 21.53
N LYS A 180 14.31 56.67 20.87
CA LYS A 180 13.68 56.37 19.58
C LYS A 180 14.74 56.07 18.55
N VAL A 181 14.65 54.90 17.88
CA VAL A 181 15.16 54.75 16.51
C VAL A 181 14.15 53.92 15.74
N THR A 182 13.42 54.61 14.88
CA THR A 182 12.60 54.04 13.81
C THR A 182 13.50 53.50 12.70
N SER A 183 13.47 52.22 12.46
CA SER A 183 13.99 51.65 11.19
C SER A 183 12.98 50.62 10.70
N GLY A 184 12.06 51.10 9.87
CA GLY A 184 11.17 50.24 9.09
C GLY A 184 11.97 49.54 8.00
N LYS A 185 12.07 48.21 8.06
CA LYS A 185 12.43 47.40 6.89
C LYS A 185 11.17 46.94 6.19
N THR A 186 10.84 47.65 5.14
CA THR A 186 9.82 47.25 4.15
C THR A 186 10.28 45.96 3.47
N ILE A 187 9.61 44.86 3.78
CA ILE A 187 9.81 43.62 3.00
C ILE A 187 8.97 43.75 1.74
N SER A 188 9.66 43.91 0.62
CA SER A 188 9.09 43.97 -0.72
C SER A 188 8.33 42.69 -1.03
N ARG A 189 7.00 42.82 -1.20
CA ARG A 189 6.14 41.79 -1.78
C ARG A 189 6.54 41.55 -3.24
N LYS A 190 7.13 40.42 -3.54
CA LYS A 190 7.14 39.92 -4.92
C LYS A 190 5.75 39.35 -5.22
N THR A 191 4.93 40.17 -5.83
CA THR A 191 3.71 39.74 -6.51
C THR A 191 4.14 39.05 -7.80
N THR A 192 4.04 37.74 -7.84
CA THR A 192 4.15 37.02 -9.13
C THR A 192 2.86 37.26 -9.89
N SER A 193 3.00 37.94 -11.00
CA SER A 193 1.91 38.34 -11.93
C SER A 193 1.17 37.10 -12.42
N ARG A 194 -0.15 37.13 -12.24
CA ARG A 194 -1.12 36.26 -12.92
C ARG A 194 -1.06 36.51 -14.43
N LYS A 195 -0.35 35.70 -15.17
CA LYS A 195 -0.59 35.43 -16.58
C LYS A 195 -0.06 34.06 -16.91
N ASP A 196 -0.94 33.24 -17.47
CA ASP A 196 -0.83 31.85 -17.91
C ASP A 196 -1.45 30.82 -16.96
N ILE A 197 -2.74 31.01 -16.66
CA ILE A 197 -3.63 29.90 -16.35
C ILE A 197 -4.64 29.84 -17.50
N SER A 198 -4.32 29.05 -18.50
CA SER A 198 -5.28 28.58 -19.49
C SER A 198 -6.37 27.80 -18.79
N GLU A 199 -7.60 28.05 -19.16
CA GLU A 199 -8.88 27.55 -18.68
C GLU A 199 -8.84 26.13 -18.12
N GLY A 200 -9.33 26.01 -16.89
CA GLY A 200 -9.26 24.82 -16.06
C GLY A 200 -9.97 23.61 -16.61
N VAL A 201 -9.19 22.68 -17.04
CA VAL A 201 -9.51 21.27 -16.82
C VAL A 201 -9.22 21.02 -15.34
N ILE A 202 -10.24 20.77 -14.52
CA ILE A 202 -10.09 20.20 -13.18
C ILE A 202 -9.32 18.90 -13.43
N SER A 203 -8.02 18.87 -13.17
CA SER A 203 -7.25 17.65 -13.31
C SER A 203 -7.80 16.69 -12.28
N GLU A 204 -8.53 15.67 -12.75
CA GLU A 204 -8.78 14.48 -11.92
C GLU A 204 -7.44 14.08 -11.29
N GLY A 205 -7.42 13.89 -9.96
CA GLY A 205 -6.20 13.47 -9.27
C GLY A 205 -5.64 12.24 -9.97
N VAL A 206 -4.33 12.03 -9.93
CA VAL A 206 -3.65 10.88 -10.56
C VAL A 206 -4.31 9.55 -10.15
N ILE A 207 -4.90 9.49 -8.95
CA ILE A 207 -5.75 8.40 -8.48
C ILE A 207 -7.20 8.91 -8.43
N SER A 208 -8.10 8.22 -9.13
CA SER A 208 -9.53 8.54 -9.18
C SER A 208 -10.20 8.43 -7.82
N ALA A 209 -11.32 9.12 -7.63
CA ALA A 209 -12.09 9.10 -6.38
C ALA A 209 -12.45 7.68 -5.92
N GLY A 210 -12.89 6.81 -6.84
CA GLY A 210 -13.24 5.44 -6.48
C GLY A 210 -12.05 4.58 -6.06
N ALA A 211 -10.93 4.70 -6.76
CA ALA A 211 -9.70 3.99 -6.39
C ALA A 211 -9.12 4.53 -5.06
N ALA A 212 -9.20 5.84 -4.84
CA ALA A 212 -8.80 6.47 -3.58
C ALA A 212 -9.68 5.99 -2.42
N TRP A 213 -11.01 5.90 -2.62
CA TRP A 213 -11.93 5.41 -1.58
C TRP A 213 -11.63 3.96 -1.20
N LEU A 214 -11.47 3.06 -2.17
CA LEU A 214 -11.10 1.66 -1.92
C LEU A 214 -9.74 1.55 -1.23
N THR A 215 -8.76 2.35 -1.64
CA THR A 215 -7.42 2.35 -1.05
C THR A 215 -7.43 2.85 0.40
N LEU A 216 -8.07 4.00 0.65
CA LEU A 216 -8.16 4.55 2.00
C LEU A 216 -9.00 3.66 2.92
N SER A 217 -10.08 3.03 2.39
CA SER A 217 -10.85 2.05 3.14
C SER A 217 -10.01 0.84 3.56
N ALA A 218 -9.17 0.28 2.68
CA ALA A 218 -8.26 -0.79 3.04
C ALA A 218 -7.24 -0.35 4.12
N LEU A 219 -6.83 0.92 4.12
CA LEU A 219 -5.91 1.46 5.11
C LEU A 219 -6.55 1.74 6.48
N THR A 220 -7.88 1.71 6.61
CA THR A 220 -8.54 1.73 7.92
C THR A 220 -8.42 0.41 8.66
N GLU A 221 -8.10 -0.68 7.95
CA GLU A 221 -7.94 -2.01 8.52
C GLU A 221 -6.57 -2.23 9.19
N VAL A 222 -5.65 -1.30 9.04
CA VAL A 222 -4.32 -1.35 9.68
C VAL A 222 -4.47 -1.28 11.19
N ASN A 223 -3.91 -2.26 11.92
CA ASN A 223 -3.94 -2.27 13.37
C ASN A 223 -3.20 -1.06 13.94
N ARG A 224 -3.84 -0.36 14.87
CA ARG A 224 -3.23 0.77 15.59
C ARG A 224 -2.27 0.28 16.67
N PRO A 225 -1.18 1.00 16.93
CA PRO A 225 -0.33 0.70 18.07
C PRO A 225 -1.15 0.76 19.37
N GLU A 226 -0.94 -0.22 20.24
CA GLU A 226 -1.53 -0.26 21.61
C GLU A 226 -3.06 -0.37 21.68
N GLU A 227 -3.78 -0.38 20.55
CA GLU A 227 -5.25 -0.44 20.50
C GLU A 227 -5.71 -1.72 19.79
N ILE A 228 -5.96 -2.79 20.56
CA ILE A 228 -6.38 -4.09 20.00
C ILE A 228 -7.80 -4.02 19.41
N ASP A 229 -8.70 -3.21 19.99
CA ASP A 229 -10.12 -3.13 19.62
C ASP A 229 -10.64 -1.71 19.33
N TRP A 230 -9.83 -0.86 18.71
CA TRP A 230 -10.22 0.52 18.42
C TRP A 230 -11.54 0.64 17.62
N LYS A 231 -11.86 -0.35 16.77
CA LYS A 231 -13.09 -0.39 15.97
C LYS A 231 -14.35 -0.54 16.83
N SER A 232 -14.23 -1.13 18.01
CA SER A 232 -15.34 -1.30 18.94
C SER A 232 -15.58 -0.07 19.84
N ILE A 233 -14.71 0.95 19.76
CA ILE A 233 -14.84 2.19 20.55
C ILE A 233 -15.49 3.28 19.66
N PRO A 234 -16.80 3.59 19.85
CA PRO A 234 -17.54 4.49 18.96
C PRO A 234 -17.01 5.93 18.94
N SER A 235 -16.27 6.34 19.96
CA SER A 235 -15.69 7.69 20.08
C SER A 235 -14.38 7.86 19.31
N MET A 236 -13.78 6.78 18.79
CA MET A 236 -12.53 6.86 18.05
C MET A 236 -12.75 7.24 16.61
N GLN A 237 -12.00 8.25 16.15
CA GLN A 237 -12.03 8.70 14.76
C GLN A 237 -11.46 7.63 13.83
N THR A 238 -12.15 7.36 12.72
CA THR A 238 -11.62 6.53 11.63
C THR A 238 -10.49 7.27 10.91
N ILE A 239 -9.33 6.64 10.81
CA ILE A 239 -8.14 7.19 10.18
C ILE A 239 -7.60 6.12 9.22
N ALA A 240 -7.50 6.43 7.94
CA ALA A 240 -6.69 5.62 7.02
C ALA A 240 -5.22 5.93 7.27
N TRP A 241 -4.40 4.94 7.57
CA TRP A 241 -3.00 5.21 7.84
C TRP A 241 -2.07 4.14 7.28
N LYS A 242 -0.83 4.54 7.02
CA LYS A 242 0.21 3.67 6.49
C LYS A 242 1.54 3.94 7.16
N THR A 243 2.24 2.85 7.45
CA THR A 243 3.60 2.89 7.96
C THR A 243 4.62 2.59 6.87
N GLY A 244 5.82 3.11 7.05
CA GLY A 244 7.01 2.74 6.32
C GLY A 244 8.17 2.52 7.29
N THR A 245 8.99 1.53 7.01
CA THR A 245 10.25 1.28 7.71
C THR A 245 11.30 0.99 6.65
N SER A 246 12.39 1.76 6.64
CA SER A 246 13.47 1.53 5.69
C SER A 246 14.38 0.39 6.12
N TYR A 247 15.08 -0.19 5.14
CA TYR A 247 16.10 -1.18 5.42
C TYR A 247 17.20 -0.60 6.33
N GLY A 248 17.58 -1.37 7.34
CA GLY A 248 18.56 -0.95 8.35
C GLY A 248 18.01 0.01 9.41
N PHE A 249 16.67 0.12 9.53
CA PHE A 249 16.01 0.91 10.58
C PHE A 249 16.46 2.38 10.63
N ARG A 250 16.57 3.02 9.46
CA ARG A 250 17.01 4.42 9.33
C ARG A 250 15.84 5.40 9.35
N ASP A 251 14.72 4.99 8.76
CA ASP A 251 13.57 5.83 8.53
C ASP A 251 12.30 5.11 8.98
N ALA A 252 11.58 5.70 9.89
CA ALA A 252 10.28 5.25 10.37
C ALA A 252 9.23 6.29 9.98
N TRP A 253 8.23 5.86 9.20
CA TRP A 253 7.18 6.70 8.66
C TRP A 253 5.82 6.31 9.20
N ALA A 254 4.96 7.29 9.44
CA ALA A 254 3.54 7.11 9.57
C ALA A 254 2.82 8.26 8.85
N VAL A 255 1.86 7.93 7.99
CA VAL A 255 1.01 8.92 7.33
C VAL A 255 -0.44 8.52 7.53
N GLY A 256 -1.26 9.47 7.99
CA GLY A 256 -2.67 9.28 8.23
C GLY A 256 -3.52 10.29 7.44
N VAL A 257 -4.71 9.86 7.04
CA VAL A 257 -5.67 10.68 6.29
C VAL A 257 -7.05 10.56 6.90
N THR A 258 -7.69 11.70 7.08
CA THR A 258 -9.11 11.86 7.39
C THR A 258 -9.72 12.83 6.38
N PRO A 259 -11.04 13.02 6.33
CA PRO A 259 -11.67 13.99 5.43
C PRO A 259 -11.15 15.42 5.58
N ARG A 260 -10.65 15.79 6.76
CA ARG A 260 -10.18 17.16 7.05
C ARG A 260 -8.68 17.33 7.04
N TYR A 261 -7.94 16.28 7.37
CA TYR A 261 -6.49 16.38 7.60
C TYR A 261 -5.72 15.20 6.98
N ALA A 262 -4.56 15.54 6.45
CA ALA A 262 -3.50 14.57 6.18
C ALA A 262 -2.31 14.93 7.06
N VAL A 263 -1.83 13.96 7.83
CA VAL A 263 -0.72 14.11 8.77
C VAL A 263 0.39 13.16 8.36
N GLY A 264 1.60 13.67 8.21
CA GLY A 264 2.79 12.87 7.98
C GLY A 264 3.77 13.01 9.14
N VAL A 265 4.31 11.89 9.58
CA VAL A 265 5.33 11.82 10.64
C VAL A 265 6.50 11.00 10.12
N TRP A 266 7.69 11.52 10.31
CA TRP A 266 8.94 10.81 10.11
C TRP A 266 9.76 10.86 11.40
N VAL A 267 10.30 9.71 11.79
CA VAL A 267 11.19 9.55 12.93
C VAL A 267 12.47 8.86 12.45
N GLY A 268 13.62 9.43 12.80
CA GLY A 268 14.90 8.90 12.40
C GLY A 268 16.05 9.81 12.85
N ASN A 269 17.24 9.45 12.45
CA ASN A 269 18.41 10.29 12.65
C ASN A 269 18.62 11.19 11.43
N ALA A 270 18.78 12.50 11.64
CA ALA A 270 19.08 13.45 10.56
C ALA A 270 20.35 13.09 9.79
N THR A 271 21.33 12.42 10.41
CA THR A 271 22.55 11.90 9.77
C THR A 271 22.31 10.68 8.89
N GLY A 272 21.13 10.03 8.97
CA GLY A 272 20.83 8.79 8.25
C GLY A 272 21.36 7.53 8.95
N GLU A 273 21.85 7.62 10.18
CA GLU A 273 22.26 6.47 10.97
C GLU A 273 21.05 5.65 11.40
N GLY A 274 21.11 4.33 11.19
CA GLY A 274 20.06 3.41 11.58
C GLY A 274 20.11 3.09 13.07
N LYS A 275 18.92 2.93 13.68
CA LYS A 275 18.77 2.50 15.08
C LYS A 275 17.91 1.25 15.13
N PRO A 276 18.44 0.09 15.58
CA PRO A 276 17.65 -1.11 15.74
C PRO A 276 16.35 -0.84 16.53
N GLY A 277 15.21 -1.37 16.04
CA GLY A 277 13.90 -1.12 16.64
C GLY A 277 13.21 0.17 16.19
N LEU A 278 13.80 0.96 15.31
CA LEU A 278 13.15 2.13 14.71
C LEU A 278 12.14 1.67 13.64
N VAL A 279 10.95 1.31 14.08
CA VAL A 279 9.85 0.78 13.24
C VAL A 279 8.73 1.79 13.15
N GLY A 280 8.20 2.03 11.94
CA GLY A 280 7.18 3.03 11.70
C GLY A 280 5.97 2.92 12.61
N ALA A 281 5.46 1.69 12.82
CA ALA A 281 4.30 1.45 13.68
C ALA A 281 4.57 1.78 15.17
N GLN A 282 5.78 1.51 15.65
CA GLN A 282 6.13 1.64 17.07
C GLN A 282 6.67 3.03 17.43
N THR A 283 7.17 3.79 16.46
CA THR A 283 7.81 5.09 16.73
C THR A 283 7.06 6.26 16.11
N ALA A 284 6.76 6.22 14.82
CA ALA A 284 6.03 7.29 14.13
C ALA A 284 4.51 7.18 14.31
N GLY A 285 3.98 5.95 14.45
CA GLY A 285 2.55 5.70 14.66
C GLY A 285 1.98 6.38 15.89
N PRO A 286 2.52 6.19 17.11
CA PRO A 286 2.04 6.85 18.32
C PRO A 286 1.99 8.39 18.17
N VAL A 287 3.04 8.99 17.62
CA VAL A 287 3.07 10.45 17.38
C VAL A 287 1.99 10.88 16.38
N LEU A 288 1.74 10.07 15.34
CA LEU A 288 0.65 10.33 14.38
C LEU A 288 -0.71 10.38 15.09
N PHE A 289 -1.01 9.38 15.91
CA PHE A 289 -2.29 9.29 16.62
C PHE A 289 -2.43 10.37 17.68
N ASP A 290 -1.35 10.71 18.41
CA ASP A 290 -1.35 11.84 19.32
C ASP A 290 -1.74 13.14 18.61
N ILE A 291 -1.17 13.41 17.43
CA ILE A 291 -1.54 14.57 16.63
C ILE A 291 -3.02 14.54 16.26
N PHE A 292 -3.54 13.39 15.79
CA PHE A 292 -4.96 13.27 15.44
C PHE A 292 -5.89 13.46 16.65
N ASN A 293 -5.46 13.08 17.86
CA ASN A 293 -6.23 13.31 19.09
C ASN A 293 -6.38 14.79 19.44
N TYR A 294 -5.44 15.64 19.01
CA TYR A 294 -5.54 17.11 19.17
C TYR A 294 -6.32 17.79 18.05
N LEU A 295 -6.50 17.13 16.90
CA LEU A 295 -7.21 17.71 15.78
C LEU A 295 -8.73 17.50 15.92
N PRO A 296 -9.56 18.43 15.42
CA PRO A 296 -11.00 18.23 15.38
C PRO A 296 -11.36 16.98 14.59
N SER A 297 -12.17 16.12 15.19
CA SER A 297 -12.69 14.93 14.54
C SER A 297 -13.59 15.26 13.35
N SER A 298 -13.74 14.31 12.43
CA SER A 298 -14.67 14.39 11.31
C SER A 298 -15.29 13.01 11.07
N PRO A 299 -16.52 12.94 10.52
CA PRO A 299 -17.05 11.71 9.98
C PRO A 299 -16.08 11.14 8.93
N TRP A 300 -16.14 9.83 8.69
CA TRP A 300 -15.37 9.21 7.61
C TRP A 300 -15.85 9.72 6.24
N PHE A 301 -15.03 9.52 5.22
CA PHE A 301 -15.39 9.85 3.85
C PHE A 301 -16.68 9.13 3.43
N GLU A 302 -17.61 9.85 2.84
CA GLU A 302 -18.75 9.26 2.18
C GLU A 302 -18.28 8.48 0.95
N ARG A 303 -18.92 7.35 0.71
CA ARG A 303 -18.63 6.59 -0.52
C ARG A 303 -19.10 7.38 -1.72
N PRO A 304 -18.24 7.60 -2.72
CA PRO A 304 -18.64 8.29 -3.94
C PRO A 304 -19.80 7.55 -4.63
N THR A 305 -20.87 8.27 -4.97
CA THR A 305 -22.07 7.71 -5.59
C THR A 305 -21.93 7.60 -7.11
N GLY A 306 -22.56 6.58 -7.71
CA GLY A 306 -22.64 6.44 -9.17
C GLY A 306 -21.36 6.00 -9.88
N ILE A 307 -20.27 5.69 -9.15
CA ILE A 307 -19.00 5.26 -9.73
C ILE A 307 -18.66 3.80 -9.49
N PHE A 308 -19.46 3.09 -8.71
CA PHE A 308 -19.30 1.66 -8.47
C PHE A 308 -20.40 0.86 -9.14
N VAL A 309 -20.11 -0.38 -9.46
CA VAL A 309 -21.03 -1.37 -9.97
C VAL A 309 -20.97 -2.63 -9.12
N ASP A 310 -22.07 -3.36 -9.05
CA ASP A 310 -22.11 -4.68 -8.44
C ASP A 310 -21.41 -5.70 -9.35
N ALA A 311 -20.60 -6.55 -8.74
CA ALA A 311 -19.95 -7.67 -9.42
C ALA A 311 -19.98 -8.92 -8.56
N GLU A 312 -20.21 -10.08 -9.20
CA GLU A 312 -20.05 -11.37 -8.55
C GLU A 312 -18.58 -11.77 -8.54
N ILE A 313 -18.05 -11.99 -7.36
CA ILE A 313 -16.71 -12.51 -7.16
C ILE A 313 -16.76 -13.90 -6.56
N CYS A 314 -15.73 -14.70 -6.85
CA CYS A 314 -15.50 -15.97 -6.18
C CYS A 314 -15.19 -15.72 -4.70
N ARG A 315 -15.96 -16.33 -3.78
CA ARG A 315 -15.78 -16.15 -2.34
C ARG A 315 -14.38 -16.54 -1.84
N GLN A 316 -13.83 -17.61 -2.41
CA GLN A 316 -12.53 -18.14 -1.97
C GLN A 316 -11.33 -17.38 -2.54
N SER A 317 -11.42 -16.91 -3.77
CA SER A 317 -10.27 -16.28 -4.43
C SER A 317 -10.36 -14.76 -4.57
N GLY A 318 -11.55 -14.17 -4.38
CA GLY A 318 -11.79 -12.74 -4.59
C GLY A 318 -11.66 -12.26 -6.06
N HIS A 319 -11.40 -13.16 -7.00
CA HIS A 319 -11.45 -12.87 -8.44
C HIS A 319 -12.89 -12.77 -8.92
N LEU A 320 -13.13 -12.21 -10.11
CA LEU A 320 -14.44 -12.31 -10.73
C LEU A 320 -14.87 -13.78 -10.81
N LYS A 321 -16.19 -14.02 -10.70
CA LYS A 321 -16.75 -15.35 -10.80
C LYS A 321 -16.26 -16.06 -12.06
N GLY A 322 -15.63 -17.21 -11.87
CA GLY A 322 -15.24 -18.14 -12.93
C GLY A 322 -16.34 -19.15 -13.24
N ARG A 323 -16.16 -19.90 -14.33
CA ARG A 323 -17.14 -20.88 -14.79
C ARG A 323 -17.52 -21.92 -13.73
N PHE A 324 -16.58 -22.29 -12.88
CA PHE A 324 -16.73 -23.36 -11.90
C PHE A 324 -16.85 -22.85 -10.46
N CYS A 325 -17.01 -21.53 -10.24
CA CYS A 325 -17.24 -20.98 -8.91
C CYS A 325 -18.68 -21.24 -8.49
N GLU A 326 -18.88 -22.04 -7.45
CA GLU A 326 -20.20 -22.34 -6.88
C GLU A 326 -20.60 -21.28 -5.85
N GLU A 327 -19.65 -20.86 -5.00
CA GLU A 327 -19.88 -19.85 -3.98
C GLU A 327 -19.36 -18.49 -4.43
N THR A 328 -20.25 -17.50 -4.42
CA THR A 328 -19.95 -16.13 -4.85
C THR A 328 -20.47 -15.11 -3.84
N ASP A 329 -19.80 -13.97 -3.80
CA ASP A 329 -20.26 -12.80 -3.09
C ASP A 329 -20.49 -11.65 -4.08
N THR A 330 -21.50 -10.83 -3.83
CA THR A 330 -21.71 -9.60 -4.61
C THR A 330 -21.01 -8.45 -3.91
N VAL A 331 -20.10 -7.80 -4.62
CA VAL A 331 -19.31 -6.69 -4.09
C VAL A 331 -19.33 -5.49 -5.03
N LEU A 332 -19.13 -4.31 -4.47
CA LEU A 332 -19.00 -3.08 -5.23
C LEU A 332 -17.56 -2.92 -5.72
N ILE A 333 -17.39 -2.78 -7.04
CA ILE A 333 -16.12 -2.56 -7.70
C ILE A 333 -16.18 -1.35 -8.63
N LEU A 334 -15.03 -0.87 -9.06
CA LEU A 334 -14.97 0.09 -10.16
C LEU A 334 -15.41 -0.60 -11.47
N PRO A 335 -16.11 0.07 -12.41
CA PRO A 335 -16.56 -0.53 -13.66
C PRO A 335 -15.44 -1.18 -14.47
N VAL A 336 -14.24 -0.60 -14.42
CA VAL A 336 -13.04 -1.19 -15.06
C VAL A 336 -12.65 -2.53 -14.47
N GLY A 337 -12.99 -2.79 -13.21
CA GLY A 337 -12.74 -4.06 -12.52
C GLY A 337 -13.49 -5.25 -13.13
N LEU A 338 -14.56 -5.02 -13.92
CA LEU A 338 -15.23 -6.07 -14.70
C LEU A 338 -14.33 -6.67 -15.81
N ARG A 339 -13.17 -6.07 -16.06
CA ARG A 339 -12.14 -6.59 -16.99
C ARG A 339 -11.08 -7.42 -16.29
N THR A 340 -11.13 -7.51 -14.97
CA THR A 340 -10.19 -8.33 -14.17
C THR A 340 -10.37 -9.80 -14.54
N GLU A 341 -9.35 -10.58 -14.36
CA GLU A 341 -9.34 -12.00 -14.63
C GLU A 341 -10.39 -12.74 -13.78
N ALA A 342 -11.16 -13.64 -14.43
CA ALA A 342 -12.05 -14.55 -13.73
C ALA A 342 -11.23 -15.56 -12.91
N CYS A 343 -11.85 -16.12 -11.88
CA CYS A 343 -11.21 -17.05 -10.94
C CYS A 343 -10.51 -18.21 -11.68
N PRO A 344 -9.17 -18.30 -11.58
CA PRO A 344 -8.40 -19.36 -12.24
C PRO A 344 -8.22 -20.59 -11.36
N TYR A 345 -8.74 -20.58 -10.13
CA TYR A 345 -8.44 -21.62 -9.12
C TYR A 345 -9.53 -22.66 -8.95
N HIS A 346 -10.72 -22.46 -9.52
CA HIS A 346 -11.77 -23.48 -9.52
C HIS A 346 -11.69 -24.31 -10.78
N HIS A 347 -11.55 -25.61 -10.59
CA HIS A 347 -11.47 -26.60 -11.66
C HIS A 347 -12.56 -27.64 -11.48
N LEU A 348 -13.18 -28.07 -12.58
CA LEU A 348 -14.05 -29.23 -12.56
C LEU A 348 -13.18 -30.49 -12.50
N VAL A 349 -13.34 -31.27 -11.45
CA VAL A 349 -12.58 -32.51 -11.24
C VAL A 349 -13.50 -33.70 -11.21
N THR A 350 -13.07 -34.81 -11.80
CA THR A 350 -13.77 -36.10 -11.73
C THR A 350 -13.22 -36.88 -10.56
N LEU A 351 -14.11 -37.25 -9.63
CA LEU A 351 -13.78 -37.96 -8.40
C LEU A 351 -14.45 -39.32 -8.35
N SER A 352 -13.89 -40.25 -7.56
CA SER A 352 -14.60 -41.46 -7.13
C SER A 352 -15.88 -41.08 -6.34
N ALA A 353 -16.84 -41.99 -6.27
CA ALA A 353 -18.13 -41.75 -5.60
C ALA A 353 -18.00 -41.36 -4.12
N ASP A 354 -16.91 -41.78 -3.46
CA ASP A 354 -16.57 -41.45 -2.06
C ASP A 354 -15.70 -40.18 -1.92
N GLU A 355 -15.43 -39.46 -3.04
CA GLU A 355 -14.60 -38.26 -3.12
C GLU A 355 -13.14 -38.45 -2.65
N SER A 356 -12.67 -39.66 -2.46
CA SER A 356 -11.33 -39.94 -1.92
C SER A 356 -10.21 -39.81 -2.94
N HIS A 357 -10.52 -40.01 -4.22
CA HIS A 357 -9.55 -40.03 -5.31
C HIS A 357 -10.04 -39.31 -6.56
N ARG A 358 -9.14 -38.69 -7.31
CA ARG A 358 -9.41 -38.22 -8.66
C ARG A 358 -9.34 -39.42 -9.65
N ILE A 359 -10.23 -39.39 -10.62
CA ILE A 359 -10.32 -40.42 -11.67
C ILE A 359 -9.90 -39.82 -12.99
N TYR A 360 -8.98 -40.47 -13.68
CA TYR A 360 -8.61 -40.09 -15.06
C TYR A 360 -9.72 -40.44 -16.04
N GLU A 361 -9.80 -39.73 -17.16
CA GLU A 361 -10.83 -39.94 -18.18
C GLU A 361 -10.86 -41.38 -18.70
N ASN A 362 -9.71 -42.02 -18.83
CA ASN A 362 -9.58 -43.42 -19.30
C ASN A 362 -10.18 -44.45 -18.31
N CYS A 363 -10.34 -44.09 -17.02
CA CYS A 363 -10.94 -44.95 -16.00
C CYS A 363 -12.37 -44.54 -15.65
N ALA A 364 -12.85 -43.40 -16.11
CA ALA A 364 -14.17 -42.86 -15.76
C ALA A 364 -15.35 -43.78 -16.16
N ASN A 365 -15.14 -44.68 -17.11
CA ASN A 365 -16.16 -45.63 -17.58
C ASN A 365 -16.20 -46.94 -16.77
N THR A 366 -15.26 -47.16 -15.86
CA THR A 366 -15.15 -48.42 -15.11
C THR A 366 -15.76 -48.38 -13.74
N GLU A 367 -16.05 -47.19 -13.22
CA GLU A 367 -16.57 -46.95 -11.85
C GLU A 367 -17.55 -45.79 -11.82
N PRO A 368 -18.43 -45.74 -10.80
CA PRO A 368 -19.25 -44.57 -10.55
C PRO A 368 -18.36 -43.36 -10.23
N THR A 369 -18.53 -42.27 -10.97
CA THR A 369 -17.78 -41.04 -10.78
C THR A 369 -18.73 -39.87 -10.57
N ILE A 370 -18.26 -38.86 -9.87
CA ILE A 370 -18.92 -37.58 -9.71
C ILE A 370 -18.03 -36.45 -10.24
N GLN A 371 -18.64 -35.41 -10.79
CA GLN A 371 -17.95 -34.20 -11.16
C GLN A 371 -18.22 -33.13 -10.10
N LYS A 372 -17.16 -32.51 -9.61
CA LYS A 372 -17.26 -31.51 -8.57
C LYS A 372 -16.34 -30.33 -8.86
N SER A 373 -16.79 -29.13 -8.57
CA SER A 373 -15.92 -27.98 -8.55
C SER A 373 -14.97 -28.07 -7.37
N TRP A 374 -13.69 -27.76 -7.60
CA TRP A 374 -12.67 -27.83 -6.56
C TRP A 374 -11.79 -26.60 -6.61
N PHE A 375 -11.63 -25.96 -5.47
CA PHE A 375 -10.70 -24.84 -5.30
C PHE A 375 -9.28 -25.35 -5.08
N ALA A 376 -8.40 -25.11 -6.02
CA ALA A 376 -7.01 -25.59 -5.98
C ALA A 376 -6.05 -24.44 -6.25
N LEU A 377 -5.23 -24.12 -5.27
CA LEU A 377 -4.15 -23.16 -5.42
C LEU A 377 -2.91 -23.79 -6.06
N PRO A 378 -2.02 -23.00 -6.68
CA PRO A 378 -0.73 -23.48 -7.13
C PRO A 378 0.02 -24.20 -6.00
N PRO A 379 0.77 -25.29 -6.26
CA PRO A 379 1.35 -26.12 -5.18
C PRO A 379 2.17 -25.40 -4.14
N VAL A 380 2.95 -24.38 -4.55
CA VAL A 380 3.75 -23.58 -3.63
C VAL A 380 2.85 -22.69 -2.74
N TRP A 381 1.78 -22.11 -3.31
CA TRP A 381 0.84 -21.31 -2.53
C TRP A 381 0.07 -22.19 -1.57
N GLU A 382 -0.43 -23.35 -2.04
CA GLU A 382 -1.15 -24.33 -1.24
C GLU A 382 -0.33 -24.78 -0.02
N TRP A 383 0.98 -25.02 -0.21
CA TRP A 383 1.87 -25.46 0.88
C TRP A 383 1.86 -24.51 2.06
N TYR A 384 1.93 -23.20 1.85
CA TYR A 384 1.87 -22.20 2.90
C TYR A 384 0.44 -21.90 3.33
N TYR A 385 -0.50 -21.81 2.37
CA TYR A 385 -1.88 -21.42 2.62
C TYR A 385 -2.60 -22.34 3.61
N LYS A 386 -2.49 -23.64 3.43
CA LYS A 386 -3.13 -24.64 4.31
C LYS A 386 -2.64 -24.62 5.76
N GLN A 387 -1.50 -23.98 6.05
CA GLN A 387 -1.01 -23.84 7.41
C GLN A 387 -1.78 -22.78 8.21
N HIS A 388 -2.38 -21.85 7.50
CA HIS A 388 -3.18 -20.75 8.07
C HIS A 388 -4.68 -20.91 7.83
N HIS A 389 -5.06 -21.86 6.94
CA HIS A 389 -6.43 -22.12 6.52
C HIS A 389 -6.77 -23.60 6.68
N PRO A 390 -7.12 -24.04 7.91
CA PRO A 390 -7.41 -25.45 8.19
C PRO A 390 -8.64 -25.98 7.43
N GLU A 391 -9.52 -25.09 6.98
CA GLU A 391 -10.67 -25.41 6.13
C GLU A 391 -10.31 -25.74 4.67
N TYR A 392 -9.11 -25.39 4.22
CA TYR A 392 -8.65 -25.66 2.86
C TYR A 392 -8.47 -27.15 2.61
N LYS A 393 -9.09 -27.65 1.55
CA LYS A 393 -9.02 -29.05 1.15
C LYS A 393 -8.12 -29.20 -0.08
N PRO A 394 -6.94 -29.81 0.04
CA PRO A 394 -6.11 -30.13 -1.11
C PRO A 394 -6.84 -31.03 -2.11
N LEU A 395 -6.43 -30.97 -3.37
CA LEU A 395 -6.95 -31.92 -4.36
C LEU A 395 -6.66 -33.36 -3.93
N PRO A 396 -7.67 -34.26 -3.94
CA PRO A 396 -7.44 -35.68 -3.68
C PRO A 396 -6.37 -36.27 -4.61
N PRO A 397 -5.63 -37.30 -4.19
CA PRO A 397 -4.67 -37.98 -5.05
C PRO A 397 -5.39 -38.67 -6.21
N PHE A 398 -4.69 -38.96 -7.29
CA PHE A 398 -5.21 -39.80 -8.33
C PHE A 398 -5.31 -41.26 -7.87
N LYS A 399 -6.32 -41.98 -8.35
CA LYS A 399 -6.49 -43.40 -8.07
C LYS A 399 -5.35 -44.21 -8.70
N ALA A 400 -4.69 -45.03 -7.90
CA ALA A 400 -3.62 -45.92 -8.37
C ALA A 400 -4.15 -46.88 -9.45
N GLY A 401 -3.34 -47.15 -10.46
CA GLY A 401 -3.70 -48.03 -11.59
C GLY A 401 -4.56 -47.37 -12.67
N CYS A 402 -4.95 -46.12 -12.47
CA CYS A 402 -5.62 -45.31 -13.47
C CYS A 402 -4.66 -44.21 -13.94
N GLY A 403 -4.12 -44.31 -15.16
CA GLY A 403 -3.36 -43.21 -15.76
C GLY A 403 -1.83 -43.31 -15.70
N GLU A 404 -1.30 -44.48 -15.44
CA GLU A 404 0.17 -44.68 -15.38
C GLU A 404 0.89 -44.39 -16.72
N ASP A 405 0.19 -44.43 -17.85
CA ASP A 405 0.81 -44.25 -19.18
C ASP A 405 1.06 -42.77 -19.56
N SER A 406 0.58 -41.81 -18.77
CA SER A 406 0.75 -40.39 -19.06
C SER A 406 1.53 -39.58 -17.99
N PHE A 407 2.10 -40.28 -17.03
CA PHE A 407 2.91 -39.61 -16.00
C PHE A 407 4.24 -39.17 -16.62
N GLN A 408 4.31 -37.97 -17.14
CA GLN A 408 5.62 -37.34 -17.34
C GLN A 408 6.23 -37.13 -15.96
N PRO A 409 7.38 -37.78 -15.66
CA PRO A 409 8.03 -37.57 -14.37
C PRO A 409 8.30 -36.07 -14.19
N MET A 410 8.04 -35.55 -12.99
CA MET A 410 8.37 -34.16 -12.67
C MET A 410 9.81 -33.88 -13.07
N GLN A 411 10.02 -33.05 -14.08
CA GLN A 411 11.34 -32.59 -14.45
C GLN A 411 11.65 -31.30 -13.69
N PHE A 412 12.82 -31.30 -13.04
CA PHE A 412 13.32 -30.04 -12.48
C PHE A 412 13.62 -29.07 -13.64
N ILE A 413 12.83 -28.02 -13.75
CA ILE A 413 13.09 -26.93 -14.71
C ILE A 413 14.29 -26.10 -14.25
N TYR A 414 14.50 -26.02 -12.94
CA TYR A 414 15.61 -25.32 -12.32
C TYR A 414 15.96 -25.96 -10.96
N PRO A 415 17.22 -26.21 -10.64
CA PRO A 415 18.37 -26.01 -11.53
C PRO A 415 18.39 -27.01 -12.69
N PRO A 416 18.96 -26.66 -13.89
CA PRO A 416 19.07 -27.59 -14.99
C PRO A 416 19.89 -28.82 -14.60
N MET A 417 19.64 -29.94 -15.24
CA MET A 417 20.39 -31.17 -14.98
C MET A 417 21.90 -30.90 -15.07
N ASN A 418 22.67 -31.35 -14.04
CA ASN A 418 24.10 -31.09 -13.86
C ASN A 418 24.49 -29.67 -13.44
N ALA A 419 23.58 -28.87 -12.92
CA ALA A 419 23.95 -27.58 -12.34
C ALA A 419 24.78 -27.76 -11.05
N HIS A 420 25.92 -27.09 -10.98
CA HIS A 420 26.71 -27.00 -9.75
C HIS A 420 26.20 -25.86 -8.86
N ILE A 421 25.49 -26.16 -7.78
CA ILE A 421 25.02 -25.19 -6.81
C ILE A 421 26.12 -24.98 -5.76
N LYS A 422 26.71 -23.80 -5.73
CA LYS A 422 27.59 -23.38 -4.63
C LYS A 422 26.70 -22.84 -3.48
N LEU A 423 26.65 -23.59 -2.39
CA LEU A 423 26.06 -23.08 -1.17
C LEU A 423 26.99 -22.03 -0.54
N PRO A 424 26.46 -20.89 -0.05
CA PRO A 424 27.28 -19.96 0.73
C PRO A 424 27.80 -20.71 1.97
N LYS A 425 29.08 -20.52 2.26
CA LYS A 425 29.63 -21.01 3.54
C LYS A 425 28.93 -20.27 4.67
N GLN A 426 28.40 -21.04 5.63
CA GLN A 426 27.86 -20.53 6.89
C GLN A 426 28.95 -19.78 7.66
#